data_84c73057b605c98644269935b6c15592
#
_entry.id   84c73057b605c98644269935b6c15592
#
_cell.length_a   1.000
_cell.length_b   1.000
_cell.length_c   1.000
_cell.angle_alpha   90.00
_cell.angle_beta   90.00
_cell.angle_gamma   90.00
#
_symmetry.space_group_name_H-M   'P 1'
#
loop_
_entity.id
_entity.type
_entity.pdbx_description
1 polymer ?
#
loop_
_entity_poly.entity_id
_entity_poly.type
_entity_poly.pdbx_seq_one_letter_code
_entity_poly.pdbx_strand_id
1 'polypeptide(L)'
;MLFKKRGVVLITVIIWIIIIGAIIIYAPRLYNWYVEQVKIKIIKSNAESVENEIKSLMIDRHPILIWNDIDNIIKSLSIQNTVTKEPQIRNGWSSPGDIVVYFDGLDTFTLDGIGPDGNMLHLNIVIKK
;
A
#
# COMPACT_ATOMS: atom_id res chain seq x y z
N MET A 1 -35.02 40.79 -24.94
CA MET A 1 -34.81 40.24 -23.60
C MET A 1 -34.98 38.72 -23.50
N LEU A 2 -35.94 38.16 -24.19
CA LEU A 2 -36.06 36.67 -24.27
C LEU A 2 -34.81 36.00 -24.87
N PHE A 3 -34.13 36.65 -25.83
CA PHE A 3 -32.91 36.12 -26.42
C PHE A 3 -31.71 36.04 -25.44
N LYS A 4 -31.57 37.01 -24.53
CA LYS A 4 -30.52 36.96 -23.49
C LYS A 4 -30.72 35.81 -22.50
N LYS A 5 -31.95 35.53 -22.07
CA LYS A 5 -32.28 34.40 -21.21
C LYS A 5 -32.02 33.05 -21.90
N ARG A 6 -32.37 32.90 -23.16
CA ARG A 6 -32.09 31.70 -23.94
C ARG A 6 -30.59 31.49 -24.15
N GLY A 7 -29.85 32.53 -24.42
CA GLY A 7 -28.42 32.50 -24.59
C GLY A 7 -27.70 32.08 -23.29
N VAL A 8 -28.11 32.65 -22.16
CA VAL A 8 -27.56 32.29 -20.83
C VAL A 8 -27.88 30.85 -20.47
N VAL A 9 -29.10 30.37 -20.70
CA VAL A 9 -29.48 28.99 -20.44
C VAL A 9 -28.68 28.03 -21.32
N LEU A 10 -28.51 28.36 -22.62
CA LEU A 10 -27.74 27.54 -23.55
C LEU A 10 -26.27 27.43 -23.12
N ILE A 11 -25.64 28.54 -22.75
CA ILE A 11 -24.25 28.56 -22.26
C ILE A 11 -24.13 27.72 -21.00
N THR A 12 -25.07 27.86 -20.06
CA THR A 12 -25.07 27.08 -18.81
C THR A 12 -25.18 25.58 -19.11
N VAL A 13 -26.05 25.17 -20.03
CA VAL A 13 -26.18 23.76 -20.43
C VAL A 13 -24.90 23.25 -21.06
N ILE A 14 -24.25 24.02 -21.92
CA ILE A 14 -22.97 23.65 -22.53
C ILE A 14 -21.88 23.47 -21.47
N ILE A 15 -21.78 24.36 -20.49
CA ILE A 15 -20.84 24.28 -19.41
C ILE A 15 -21.05 23.00 -18.60
N TRP A 16 -22.29 22.67 -18.26
CA TRP A 16 -22.61 21.44 -17.54
C TRP A 16 -22.28 20.19 -18.34
N ILE A 17 -22.52 20.19 -19.65
CA ILE A 17 -22.13 19.06 -20.51
C ILE A 17 -20.64 18.86 -20.52
N ILE A 18 -19.85 19.93 -20.56
CA ILE A 18 -18.38 19.87 -20.51
C ILE A 18 -17.91 19.33 -19.16
N ILE A 19 -18.47 19.81 -18.06
CA ILE A 19 -18.13 19.36 -16.70
C ILE A 19 -18.45 17.88 -16.54
N ILE A 20 -19.65 17.45 -16.93
CA ILE A 20 -20.06 16.04 -16.84
C ILE A 20 -19.18 15.15 -17.70
N GLY A 21 -18.88 15.59 -18.93
CA GLY A 21 -17.97 14.89 -19.83
C GLY A 21 -16.56 14.73 -19.24
N ALA A 22 -16.03 15.79 -18.63
CA ALA A 22 -14.74 15.73 -17.94
C ALA A 22 -14.75 14.75 -16.78
N ILE A 23 -15.81 14.75 -15.97
CA ILE A 23 -15.96 13.82 -14.85
C ILE A 23 -15.99 12.37 -15.35
N ILE A 24 -16.76 12.09 -16.41
CA ILE A 24 -16.85 10.74 -16.98
C ILE A 24 -15.49 10.25 -17.49
N ILE A 25 -14.69 11.13 -18.09
CA ILE A 25 -13.37 10.78 -18.62
C ILE A 25 -12.32 10.60 -17.52
N TYR A 26 -12.30 11.49 -16.53
CA TYR A 26 -11.23 11.55 -15.53
C TYR A 26 -11.54 10.82 -14.22
N ALA A 27 -12.81 10.67 -13.85
CA ALA A 27 -13.19 10.03 -12.60
C ALA A 27 -12.67 8.59 -12.46
N PRO A 28 -12.71 7.70 -13.48
CA PRO A 28 -12.16 6.37 -13.36
C PRO A 28 -10.65 6.35 -13.08
N ARG A 29 -9.90 7.29 -13.67
CA ARG A 29 -8.46 7.42 -13.45
C ARG A 29 -8.15 7.88 -12.03
N LEU A 30 -8.88 8.87 -11.53
CA LEU A 30 -8.76 9.35 -10.15
C LEU A 30 -9.13 8.26 -9.15
N TYR A 31 -10.20 7.50 -9.42
CA TYR A 31 -10.62 6.40 -8.56
C TYR A 31 -9.55 5.31 -8.49
N ASN A 32 -9.01 4.88 -9.63
CA ASN A 32 -7.96 3.87 -9.68
C ASN A 32 -6.70 4.34 -8.94
N TRP A 33 -6.30 5.60 -9.15
CA TRP A 33 -5.17 6.19 -8.43
C TRP A 33 -5.43 6.19 -6.91
N TYR A 34 -6.62 6.59 -6.49
CA TYR A 34 -7.01 6.61 -5.07
C TYR A 34 -6.94 5.20 -4.45
N VAL A 35 -7.49 4.20 -5.14
CA VAL A 35 -7.46 2.81 -4.68
C VAL A 35 -6.02 2.31 -4.53
N GLU A 36 -5.14 2.62 -5.48
CA GLU A 36 -3.71 2.28 -5.36
C GLU A 36 -3.06 2.93 -4.15
N GLN A 37 -3.33 4.22 -3.91
CA GLN A 37 -2.79 4.93 -2.75
C GLN A 37 -3.27 4.33 -1.43
N VAL A 38 -4.52 3.91 -1.35
CA VAL A 38 -5.06 3.23 -0.17
C VAL A 38 -4.36 1.89 0.05
N LYS A 39 -4.16 1.10 -1.01
CA LYS A 39 -3.44 -0.17 -0.93
C LYS A 39 -2.00 0.04 -0.45
N ILE A 40 -1.30 1.04 -0.96
CA ILE A 40 0.06 1.38 -0.54
C ILE A 40 0.09 1.74 0.95
N LYS A 41 -0.87 2.52 1.43
CA LYS A 41 -0.97 2.86 2.86
C LYS A 41 -1.16 1.63 3.74
N ILE A 42 -1.99 0.69 3.31
CA ILE A 42 -2.23 -0.55 4.06
C ILE A 42 -0.98 -1.43 4.05
N ILE A 43 -0.29 -1.54 2.92
CA ILE A 43 0.99 -2.26 2.84
C ILE A 43 2.01 -1.64 3.81
N LYS A 44 2.12 -0.32 3.82
CA LYS A 44 2.99 0.39 4.76
C LYS A 44 2.61 0.11 6.22
N SER A 45 1.32 0.13 6.53
CA SER A 45 0.82 -0.20 7.87
C SER A 45 1.14 -1.64 8.26
N ASN A 46 1.01 -2.58 7.34
CA ASN A 46 1.40 -3.98 7.55
C ASN A 46 2.91 -4.09 7.82
N ALA A 47 3.73 -3.37 7.07
CA ALA A 47 5.18 -3.33 7.30
C ALA A 47 5.51 -2.78 8.69
N GLU A 48 4.82 -1.75 9.14
CA GLU A 48 4.98 -1.19 10.49
C GLU A 48 4.59 -2.20 11.57
N SER A 49 3.58 -3.02 11.34
CA SER A 49 3.19 -4.10 12.26
C SER A 49 4.29 -5.14 12.38
N VAL A 50 4.92 -5.53 11.29
CA VAL A 50 6.07 -6.44 11.29
C VAL A 50 7.26 -5.79 12.00
N GLU A 51 7.52 -4.51 11.73
CA GLU A 51 8.58 -3.75 12.40
C GLU A 51 8.40 -3.76 13.90
N ASN A 52 7.22 -3.45 14.40
CA ASN A 52 6.93 -3.41 15.82
C ASN A 52 7.10 -4.78 16.48
N GLU A 53 6.67 -5.85 15.82
CA GLU A 53 6.84 -7.21 16.32
C GLU A 53 8.32 -7.61 16.40
N ILE A 54 9.10 -7.33 15.37
CA ILE A 54 10.54 -7.60 15.37
C ILE A 54 11.24 -6.81 16.46
N LYS A 55 10.92 -5.53 16.61
CA LYS A 55 11.48 -4.70 17.69
C LYS A 55 11.18 -5.27 19.07
N SER A 56 9.96 -5.73 19.28
CA SER A 56 9.54 -6.36 20.53
C SER A 56 10.32 -7.64 20.81
N LEU A 57 10.49 -8.48 19.81
CA LEU A 57 11.23 -9.73 19.93
C LEU A 57 12.74 -9.51 20.15
N MET A 58 13.30 -8.43 19.61
CA MET A 58 14.70 -8.10 19.78
C MET A 58 15.10 -7.76 21.21
N ILE A 59 14.15 -7.44 22.06
CA ILE A 59 14.41 -7.19 23.49
C ILE A 59 14.97 -8.46 24.15
N ASP A 60 14.41 -9.63 23.82
CA ASP A 60 14.72 -10.90 24.50
C ASP A 60 15.46 -11.90 23.61
N ARG A 61 15.49 -11.70 22.29
CA ARG A 61 16.02 -12.67 21.34
C ARG A 61 17.18 -12.11 20.52
N HIS A 62 18.11 -12.98 20.19
CA HIS A 62 19.15 -12.66 19.22
C HIS A 62 18.56 -12.53 17.81
N PRO A 63 19.02 -11.56 16.98
CA PRO A 63 18.48 -11.35 15.63
C PRO A 63 18.45 -12.59 14.75
N ILE A 64 19.45 -13.44 14.81
CA ILE A 64 19.48 -14.66 13.98
C ILE A 64 18.34 -15.62 14.32
N LEU A 65 17.93 -15.70 15.57
CA LEU A 65 16.80 -16.52 15.99
C LEU A 65 15.47 -15.97 15.46
N ILE A 66 15.34 -14.67 15.42
CA ILE A 66 14.18 -14.00 14.84
C ILE A 66 14.12 -14.29 13.34
N TRP A 67 15.23 -14.17 12.64
CA TRP A 67 15.33 -14.47 11.22
C TRP A 67 14.96 -15.91 10.90
N ASN A 68 15.43 -16.87 11.68
CA ASN A 68 15.11 -18.28 11.48
C ASN A 68 13.62 -18.59 11.66
N ASP A 69 12.91 -17.74 12.40
CA ASP A 69 11.47 -17.90 12.68
C ASP A 69 10.59 -16.87 11.94
N ILE A 70 11.15 -16.15 10.97
CA ILE A 70 10.48 -15.01 10.36
C ILE A 70 9.15 -15.37 9.69
N ASP A 71 9.06 -16.53 9.05
CA ASP A 71 7.82 -16.96 8.40
C ASP A 71 6.71 -17.19 9.43
N ASN A 72 7.01 -17.80 10.54
CA ASN A 72 6.07 -18.00 11.65
C ASN A 72 5.65 -16.67 12.29
N ILE A 73 6.58 -15.74 12.44
CA ILE A 73 6.31 -14.42 12.98
C ILE A 73 5.32 -13.68 12.09
N ILE A 74 5.56 -13.66 10.79
CA ILE A 74 4.66 -13.01 9.83
C ILE A 74 3.28 -13.69 9.85
N LYS A 75 3.25 -15.02 9.85
CA LYS A 75 2.00 -15.77 9.93
C LYS A 75 1.20 -15.44 11.20
N SER A 76 1.85 -15.30 12.34
CA SER A 76 1.21 -15.02 13.62
C SER A 76 0.55 -13.63 13.68
N LEU A 77 1.02 -12.68 12.88
CA LEU A 77 0.47 -11.32 12.83
C LEU A 77 -0.85 -11.23 12.09
N SER A 78 -1.25 -12.30 11.37
CA SER A 78 -2.50 -12.34 10.60
C SER A 78 -2.64 -11.17 9.62
N ILE A 79 -1.53 -10.78 9.00
CA ILE A 79 -1.51 -9.71 8.00
C ILE A 79 -2.23 -10.17 6.75
N GLN A 80 -3.18 -9.37 6.29
CA GLN A 80 -3.88 -9.62 5.05
C GLN A 80 -3.24 -8.82 3.92
N ASN A 81 -2.88 -9.52 2.83
CA ASN A 81 -2.41 -8.89 1.62
C ASN A 81 -3.59 -8.20 0.92
N THR A 82 -3.49 -6.88 0.73
CA THR A 82 -4.59 -6.08 0.15
C THR A 82 -4.76 -6.27 -1.35
N VAL A 83 -3.75 -6.80 -2.04
CA VAL A 83 -3.78 -7.03 -3.48
C VAL A 83 -4.35 -8.40 -3.81
N THR A 84 -3.81 -9.46 -3.18
CA THR A 84 -4.28 -10.83 -3.37
C THR A 84 -5.48 -11.19 -2.51
N LYS A 85 -5.74 -10.41 -1.46
CA LYS A 85 -6.79 -10.62 -0.45
C LYS A 85 -6.65 -11.92 0.34
N GLU A 86 -5.46 -12.48 0.34
CA GLU A 86 -5.11 -13.67 1.11
C GLU A 86 -4.22 -13.31 2.30
N PRO A 87 -4.25 -14.07 3.40
CA PRO A 87 -3.32 -13.86 4.51
C PRO A 87 -1.88 -14.11 4.05
N GLN A 88 -0.97 -13.26 4.48
CA GLN A 88 0.46 -13.51 4.28
C GLN A 88 0.95 -14.47 5.37
N ILE A 89 1.39 -15.65 4.98
CA ILE A 89 1.80 -16.73 5.89
C ILE A 89 3.30 -16.95 5.95
N ARG A 90 4.07 -16.18 5.19
CA ARG A 90 5.53 -16.27 5.14
C ARG A 90 6.13 -14.97 4.62
N ASN A 91 7.45 -14.86 4.70
CA ASN A 91 8.17 -13.74 4.12
C ASN A 91 7.88 -13.63 2.62
N GLY A 92 7.66 -12.40 2.14
CA GLY A 92 7.32 -12.13 0.75
C GLY A 92 8.49 -12.31 -0.20
N TRP A 93 8.18 -12.63 -1.46
CA TRP A 93 9.17 -12.79 -2.53
C TRP A 93 8.88 -11.89 -3.71
N SER A 94 7.72 -12.12 -4.33
CA SER A 94 7.34 -11.44 -5.57
C SER A 94 5.86 -11.15 -5.69
N SER A 95 5.03 -11.60 -4.74
CA SER A 95 3.58 -11.37 -4.80
C SER A 95 3.25 -9.92 -4.46
N PRO A 96 2.53 -9.18 -5.34
CA PRO A 96 2.11 -7.83 -5.03
C PRO A 96 1.35 -7.75 -3.69
N GLY A 97 1.67 -6.75 -2.90
CA GLY A 97 1.06 -6.52 -1.60
C GLY A 97 1.75 -7.21 -0.43
N ASP A 98 2.70 -8.12 -0.68
CA ASP A 98 3.43 -8.79 0.38
C ASP A 98 4.45 -7.88 1.08
N ILE A 99 4.67 -8.16 2.35
CA ILE A 99 5.76 -7.56 3.12
C ILE A 99 7.00 -8.42 2.97
N VAL A 100 8.13 -7.78 2.72
CA VAL A 100 9.41 -8.44 2.51
C VAL A 100 10.36 -8.03 3.62
N VAL A 101 10.97 -9.01 4.28
CA VAL A 101 11.95 -8.80 5.33
C VAL A 101 13.31 -9.30 4.85
N TYR A 102 14.30 -8.43 4.93
CA TYR A 102 15.70 -8.75 4.65
C TYR A 102 16.50 -8.75 5.95
N PHE A 103 17.49 -9.60 6.03
CA PHE A 103 18.41 -9.69 7.16
C PHE A 103 19.85 -9.68 6.66
N ASP A 104 20.69 -8.87 7.29
CA ASP A 104 22.10 -8.74 6.89
C ASP A 104 23.01 -9.86 7.39
N GLY A 105 22.48 -10.78 8.18
CA GLY A 105 23.23 -11.88 8.78
C GLY A 105 23.82 -11.55 10.15
N LEU A 106 23.71 -10.33 10.62
CA LEU A 106 24.29 -9.87 11.88
C LEU A 106 23.23 -9.35 12.87
N ASP A 107 22.78 -8.12 12.69
CA ASP A 107 21.93 -7.43 13.65
C ASP A 107 20.86 -6.53 13.03
N THR A 108 20.81 -6.44 11.73
CA THR A 108 19.96 -5.46 11.02
C THR A 108 18.94 -6.13 10.15
N PHE A 109 17.67 -5.76 10.35
CA PHE A 109 16.55 -6.11 9.46
C PHE A 109 16.17 -4.90 8.64
N THR A 110 15.86 -5.14 7.37
CA THR A 110 15.29 -4.14 6.47
C THR A 110 13.96 -4.65 5.97
N LEU A 111 12.93 -3.84 6.11
CA LEU A 111 11.58 -4.17 5.67
C LEU A 111 11.19 -3.34 4.47
N ASP A 112 10.49 -3.97 3.56
CA ASP A 112 9.90 -3.30 2.40
C ASP A 112 8.55 -3.93 2.09
N GLY A 113 7.85 -3.37 1.14
CA GLY A 113 6.59 -3.89 0.63
C GLY A 113 6.61 -3.94 -0.88
N ILE A 114 5.92 -4.92 -1.44
CA ILE A 114 5.71 -5.01 -2.87
C ILE A 114 4.43 -4.26 -3.20
N GLY A 115 4.54 -3.23 -4.06
CA GLY A 115 3.39 -2.43 -4.45
C GLY A 115 2.40 -3.19 -5.34
N PRO A 116 1.22 -2.61 -5.59
CA PRO A 116 0.20 -3.23 -6.44
C PRO A 116 0.66 -3.50 -7.87
N ASP A 117 1.67 -2.78 -8.34
CA ASP A 117 2.31 -2.94 -9.65
C ASP A 117 3.40 -4.01 -9.67
N GLY A 118 3.69 -4.65 -8.55
CA GLY A 118 4.76 -5.64 -8.41
C GLY A 118 6.13 -5.07 -8.13
N ASN A 119 6.29 -3.75 -8.06
CA ASN A 119 7.55 -3.10 -7.74
C ASN A 119 7.68 -2.80 -6.25
N MET A 120 8.91 -2.78 -5.74
CA MET A 120 9.18 -2.42 -4.35
C MET A 120 8.80 -0.97 -4.07
N LEU A 121 8.21 -0.73 -2.90
CA LEU A 121 7.78 0.61 -2.48
C LEU A 121 8.93 1.46 -1.93
N HIS A 122 10.08 0.86 -1.61
CA HIS A 122 11.23 1.53 -1.00
C HIS A 122 10.87 2.25 0.30
N LEU A 123 10.25 1.50 1.23
CA LEU A 123 9.81 2.05 2.52
C LEU A 123 10.95 2.46 3.44
N ASN A 124 12.16 1.94 3.21
CA ASN A 124 13.38 2.25 3.98
C ASN A 124 13.22 2.04 5.49
N ILE A 125 12.49 1.01 5.89
CA ILE A 125 12.34 0.66 7.30
C ILE A 125 13.52 -0.21 7.71
N VAL A 126 14.34 0.30 8.64
CA VAL A 126 15.53 -0.38 9.14
C VAL A 126 15.40 -0.59 10.63
N ILE A 127 15.63 -1.84 11.09
CA ILE A 127 15.61 -2.22 12.50
C ILE A 127 16.99 -2.77 12.86
N LYS A 128 17.67 -2.08 13.75
CA LYS A 128 18.99 -2.48 14.23
C LYS A 128 18.93 -2.74 15.73
N LYS A 129 19.56 -3.83 16.15
CA LYS A 129 19.67 -4.15 17.57
C LYS A 129 20.74 -3.32 18.28
#